data_516e887f5928762b065a2eb4d42a942a
#
_entry.id   516e887f5928762b065a2eb4d42a942a
#
_cell.length_a   1.000
_cell.length_b   1.000
_cell.length_c   1.000
_cell.angle_alpha   90.00
_cell.angle_beta   90.00
_cell.angle_gamma   90.00
#
_symmetry.space_group_name_H-M   'P 1'
#
loop_
_entity.id
_entity.type
_entity.pdbx_description
1 polymer ?
#
loop_
_entity_poly.entity_id
_entity_poly.type
_entity_poly.pdbx_seq_one_letter_code
_entity_poly.pdbx_strand_id
1 'polypeptide(L)'
;IPPTHIYFAVDFDATDDQVTSNILPYFRAVCSSLGGGYGVGIYASRNICSRVIGAGCASNAFVSDMSTGFSGNLGFPIPDGWVYDQFTEIDDYKGQGWDLDRVAYSGKVSACASLLPAVPVPAPDPDPVSPETDPLLRWVAVTEQECRKALAALGTQVAVYEDSIGQFILEWLRKPEYWSEGGSGTQAMWHAYTPEVSTPPDLDAARVVCANVCEAQPSIKEKLPSTRDVAHMAATALGYLTWGIENNPAKYGLGDLGGWPLDLLQIWGAYRRDGKHADLAAWLYKHLGKDEGFGYDDVLADADAWLIASSMRKRSGSTVLSAAMRETFKQSETHRIVRFYDERFASSADNVVSAYSTMADGLDALGLTNIGMSESILKKAAGTDKLPDKQEAEVSARAFAAFIDQ
;
A
#
# COMPACT_ATOMS: atom_id res chain seq x y z
N ILE A 1 -10.81 5.85 14.74
CA ILE A 1 -11.28 4.92 15.81
C ILE A 1 -10.02 4.51 16.56
N PRO A 2 -9.96 4.59 17.91
CA PRO A 2 -8.81 4.08 18.64
C PRO A 2 -8.65 2.59 18.28
N PRO A 3 -7.41 2.09 18.15
CA PRO A 3 -7.18 0.71 17.74
C PRO A 3 -7.90 -0.24 18.70
N THR A 4 -8.70 -1.15 18.12
CA THR A 4 -9.31 -2.25 18.86
C THR A 4 -8.21 -3.18 19.38
N HIS A 5 -8.33 -3.67 20.62
CA HIS A 5 -7.36 -4.60 21.18
C HIS A 5 -7.76 -6.04 20.88
N ILE A 6 -6.79 -6.82 20.46
CA ILE A 6 -6.89 -8.28 20.35
C ILE A 6 -6.18 -8.87 21.57
N TYR A 7 -6.91 -9.70 22.32
CA TYR A 7 -6.37 -10.36 23.51
C TYR A 7 -5.83 -11.73 23.15
N PHE A 8 -4.56 -11.94 23.43
CA PHE A 8 -3.87 -13.22 23.24
C PHE A 8 -3.81 -13.96 24.57
N ALA A 9 -4.26 -15.21 24.56
CA ALA A 9 -4.43 -15.98 25.79
C ALA A 9 -3.17 -16.75 26.18
N VAL A 10 -2.86 -16.73 27.49
CA VAL A 10 -1.98 -17.67 28.16
C VAL A 10 -2.79 -18.30 29.28
N ASP A 11 -3.47 -19.39 28.94
CA ASP A 11 -4.43 -20.04 29.81
C ASP A 11 -3.85 -21.32 30.44
N PHE A 12 -2.74 -21.15 31.15
CA PHE A 12 -2.12 -22.17 31.97
C PHE A 12 -1.24 -21.55 33.07
N ASP A 13 -0.96 -22.32 34.13
CA ASP A 13 -0.09 -21.87 35.23
C ASP A 13 1.38 -21.93 34.81
N ALA A 14 1.88 -20.85 34.23
CA ALA A 14 3.25 -20.76 33.74
C ALA A 14 4.22 -20.38 34.86
N THR A 15 5.36 -21.07 34.89
CA THR A 15 6.47 -20.72 35.76
C THR A 15 7.18 -19.45 35.28
N ASP A 16 7.93 -18.78 36.15
CA ASP A 16 8.72 -17.58 35.83
C ASP A 16 9.71 -17.82 34.66
N ASP A 17 10.32 -19.01 34.60
CA ASP A 17 11.20 -19.40 33.50
C ASP A 17 10.44 -19.53 32.18
N GLN A 18 9.25 -20.10 32.19
CA GLN A 18 8.39 -20.18 31.00
C GLN A 18 7.91 -18.81 30.53
N VAL A 19 7.61 -17.90 31.48
CA VAL A 19 7.27 -16.53 31.12
C VAL A 19 8.44 -15.85 30.42
N THR A 20 9.64 -16.01 30.94
CA THR A 20 10.86 -15.38 30.40
C THR A 20 11.26 -15.97 29.05
N SER A 21 11.27 -17.32 28.93
CA SER A 21 11.82 -18.02 27.77
C SER A 21 10.84 -18.24 26.62
N ASN A 22 9.53 -18.28 26.91
CA ASN A 22 8.52 -18.62 25.91
C ASN A 22 7.49 -17.49 25.71
N ILE A 23 6.88 -16.99 26.81
CA ILE A 23 5.74 -16.07 26.71
C ILE A 23 6.20 -14.67 26.27
N LEU A 24 7.24 -14.11 26.86
CA LEU A 24 7.75 -12.81 26.45
C LEU A 24 8.26 -12.80 24.99
N PRO A 25 9.02 -13.79 24.50
CA PRO A 25 9.35 -13.87 23.08
C PRO A 25 8.12 -14.00 22.16
N TYR A 26 7.11 -14.80 22.56
CA TYR A 26 5.86 -14.93 21.82
C TYR A 26 5.15 -13.57 21.68
N PHE A 27 4.97 -12.83 22.77
CA PHE A 27 4.33 -11.52 22.73
C PHE A 27 5.14 -10.47 21.96
N ARG A 28 6.47 -10.54 21.97
CA ARG A 28 7.31 -9.69 21.11
C ARG A 28 7.05 -9.98 19.62
N ALA A 29 6.93 -11.25 19.25
CA ALA A 29 6.59 -11.64 17.89
C ALA A 29 5.18 -11.17 17.50
N VAL A 30 4.20 -11.32 18.38
CA VAL A 30 2.83 -10.80 18.17
C VAL A 30 2.84 -9.30 17.91
N CYS A 31 3.52 -8.52 18.77
CA CYS A 31 3.61 -7.07 18.61
C CYS A 31 4.28 -6.66 17.29
N SER A 32 5.30 -7.41 16.87
CA SER A 32 6.00 -7.15 15.60
C SER A 32 5.17 -7.50 14.38
N SER A 33 4.25 -8.47 14.51
CA SER A 33 3.47 -9.00 13.39
C SER A 33 2.09 -8.34 13.24
N LEU A 34 1.56 -7.74 14.30
CA LEU A 34 0.17 -7.23 14.30
C LEU A 34 0.01 -5.90 13.54
N GLY A 35 1.13 -5.22 13.19
CA GLY A 35 1.06 -3.89 12.58
C GLY A 35 0.41 -2.85 13.50
N GLY A 36 0.27 -1.62 13.02
CA GLY A 36 -0.34 -0.54 13.81
C GLY A 36 -1.87 -0.55 13.90
N GLY A 37 -2.56 -1.51 13.24
CA GLY A 37 -4.02 -1.52 13.12
C GLY A 37 -4.78 -1.99 14.36
N TYR A 38 -4.14 -2.79 15.24
CA TYR A 38 -4.72 -3.33 16.45
C TYR A 38 -3.79 -3.14 17.65
N GLY A 39 -4.36 -2.89 18.82
CA GLY A 39 -3.62 -2.96 20.07
C GLY A 39 -3.46 -4.41 20.52
N VAL A 40 -2.32 -4.72 21.16
CA VAL A 40 -2.12 -6.04 21.78
C VAL A 40 -2.61 -6.00 23.22
N GLY A 41 -3.53 -6.92 23.55
CA GLY A 41 -3.97 -7.24 24.89
C GLY A 41 -3.49 -8.64 25.30
N ILE A 42 -3.46 -8.91 26.61
CA ILE A 42 -3.13 -10.21 27.16
C ILE A 42 -4.27 -10.74 28.03
N TYR A 43 -4.65 -12.02 27.87
CA TYR A 43 -5.45 -12.76 28.83
C TYR A 43 -4.55 -13.75 29.55
N ALA A 44 -4.39 -13.59 30.86
CA ALA A 44 -3.54 -14.46 31.69
C ALA A 44 -3.71 -14.18 33.19
N SER A 45 -2.98 -14.94 34.05
CA SER A 45 -2.82 -14.63 35.46
C SER A 45 -2.11 -13.29 35.70
N ARG A 46 -2.26 -12.71 36.89
CA ARG A 46 -1.76 -11.37 37.31
C ARG A 46 -0.26 -11.16 37.02
N ASN A 47 0.56 -12.14 37.41
CA ASN A 47 2.03 -12.08 37.23
C ASN A 47 2.37 -12.00 35.73
N ILE A 48 1.78 -12.86 34.90
CA ILE A 48 2.05 -12.91 33.47
C ILE A 48 1.61 -11.61 32.82
N CYS A 49 0.40 -11.13 33.11
CA CYS A 49 -0.11 -9.84 32.63
C CYS A 49 0.84 -8.69 32.98
N SER A 50 1.28 -8.60 34.23
CA SER A 50 2.19 -7.56 34.71
C SER A 50 3.53 -7.58 33.97
N ARG A 51 4.09 -8.78 33.71
CA ARG A 51 5.39 -8.93 33.05
C ARG A 51 5.32 -8.61 31.56
N VAL A 52 4.25 -9.01 30.87
CA VAL A 52 4.08 -8.73 29.44
C VAL A 52 3.80 -7.24 29.21
N ILE A 53 2.97 -6.60 30.03
CA ILE A 53 2.76 -5.16 30.01
C ILE A 53 4.06 -4.42 30.34
N GLY A 54 4.76 -4.82 31.41
CA GLY A 54 6.03 -4.23 31.82
C GLY A 54 7.13 -4.34 30.76
N ALA A 55 7.08 -5.36 29.90
CA ALA A 55 7.96 -5.52 28.75
C ALA A 55 7.56 -4.67 27.52
N GLY A 56 6.45 -3.92 27.60
CA GLY A 56 5.92 -3.12 26.50
C GLY A 56 5.30 -3.95 25.36
N CYS A 57 5.00 -5.23 25.62
CA CYS A 57 4.48 -6.16 24.62
C CYS A 57 2.94 -6.24 24.59
N ALA A 58 2.26 -5.65 25.55
CA ALA A 58 0.82 -5.46 25.57
C ALA A 58 0.50 -4.16 26.31
N SER A 59 -0.62 -3.54 25.96
CA SER A 59 -1.07 -2.29 26.61
C SER A 59 -2.19 -2.55 27.62
N ASN A 60 -2.94 -3.65 27.47
CA ASN A 60 -4.13 -3.95 28.26
C ASN A 60 -4.12 -5.41 28.72
N ALA A 61 -4.67 -5.65 29.93
CA ALA A 61 -4.86 -6.99 30.45
C ALA A 61 -6.34 -7.35 30.64
N PHE A 62 -6.63 -8.59 30.31
CA PHE A 62 -7.81 -9.33 30.72
C PHE A 62 -7.29 -10.39 31.72
N VAL A 63 -7.55 -10.17 33.00
CA VAL A 63 -6.98 -10.98 34.09
C VAL A 63 -7.85 -12.19 34.35
N SER A 64 -7.26 -13.39 34.44
CA SER A 64 -7.95 -14.64 34.78
C SER A 64 -7.91 -14.92 36.28
N ASP A 65 -8.52 -14.05 37.09
CA ASP A 65 -8.52 -14.18 38.57
C ASP A 65 -9.33 -15.34 39.09
N MET A 66 -10.31 -15.82 38.32
CA MET A 66 -11.05 -17.05 38.66
C MET A 66 -10.12 -18.28 38.75
N SER A 67 -9.00 -18.26 38.05
CA SER A 67 -7.98 -19.32 38.14
C SER A 67 -7.19 -19.20 39.45
N THR A 68 -7.87 -19.31 40.59
CA THR A 68 -7.33 -19.08 41.94
C THR A 68 -6.23 -20.06 42.33
N GLY A 69 -6.13 -21.22 41.67
CA GLY A 69 -5.04 -22.17 41.86
C GLY A 69 -3.75 -21.84 41.12
N PHE A 70 -3.77 -20.88 40.22
CA PHE A 70 -2.58 -20.50 39.45
C PHE A 70 -1.59 -19.73 40.34
N SER A 71 -0.34 -20.18 40.32
CA SER A 71 0.74 -19.54 41.07
C SER A 71 0.92 -18.06 40.68
N GLY A 72 0.64 -17.74 39.46
CA GLY A 72 0.69 -16.38 38.92
C GLY A 72 -0.38 -15.43 39.46
N ASN A 73 -1.43 -15.93 40.15
CA ASN A 73 -2.43 -15.10 40.84
C ASN A 73 -2.13 -14.95 42.36
N LEU A 74 -1.38 -15.88 42.93
CA LEU A 74 -1.13 -15.92 44.37
C LEU A 74 -0.11 -14.84 44.79
N GLY A 75 -0.57 -13.83 45.54
CA GLY A 75 0.29 -12.78 46.06
C GLY A 75 0.66 -11.66 45.10
N PHE A 76 0.20 -11.72 43.86
CA PHE A 76 0.41 -10.66 42.87
C PHE A 76 -0.77 -9.68 42.86
N PRO A 77 -0.50 -8.35 42.80
CA PRO A 77 -1.57 -7.38 42.59
C PRO A 77 -2.14 -7.46 41.19
N ILE A 78 -3.38 -6.99 41.00
CA ILE A 78 -3.93 -6.75 39.68
C ILE A 78 -3.07 -5.72 38.96
N PRO A 79 -2.63 -5.94 37.71
CA PRO A 79 -1.78 -5.01 36.99
C PRO A 79 -2.50 -3.69 36.69
N ASP A 80 -1.77 -2.56 36.71
CA ASP A 80 -2.33 -1.23 36.47
C ASP A 80 -3.05 -1.11 35.12
N GLY A 81 -2.59 -1.87 34.12
CA GLY A 81 -3.18 -1.96 32.79
C GLY A 81 -4.40 -2.89 32.66
N TRP A 82 -5.00 -3.36 33.76
CA TRP A 82 -6.17 -4.22 33.65
C TRP A 82 -7.38 -3.47 33.09
N VAL A 83 -8.08 -4.13 32.19
CA VAL A 83 -9.32 -3.67 31.57
C VAL A 83 -10.47 -4.56 31.95
N TYR A 84 -10.25 -5.85 31.90
CA TYR A 84 -11.19 -6.90 32.29
C TYR A 84 -10.56 -7.78 33.38
N ASP A 85 -11.38 -8.23 34.31
CA ASP A 85 -11.03 -9.15 35.40
C ASP A 85 -12.10 -10.22 35.49
N GLN A 86 -11.75 -11.45 35.10
CA GLN A 86 -12.59 -12.64 35.19
C GLN A 86 -12.45 -13.21 36.61
N PHE A 87 -13.32 -12.80 37.49
CA PHE A 87 -13.16 -13.01 38.92
C PHE A 87 -13.94 -14.20 39.51
N THR A 88 -14.91 -14.74 38.78
CA THR A 88 -15.67 -15.94 39.20
C THR A 88 -16.40 -16.61 38.05
N GLU A 89 -16.55 -17.92 38.15
CA GLU A 89 -17.39 -18.73 37.30
C GLU A 89 -18.65 -19.13 38.07
N ILE A 90 -19.76 -19.28 37.37
CA ILE A 90 -21.02 -19.83 37.88
C ILE A 90 -21.31 -21.10 37.11
N ASP A 91 -21.15 -22.24 37.76
CA ASP A 91 -21.44 -23.55 37.17
C ASP A 91 -22.95 -23.67 36.87
N ASP A 92 -23.27 -24.33 35.77
CA ASP A 92 -24.65 -24.63 35.35
C ASP A 92 -25.59 -23.40 35.48
N TYR A 93 -25.23 -22.31 34.87
CA TYR A 93 -25.96 -21.03 34.99
C TYR A 93 -27.46 -21.21 34.75
N LYS A 94 -28.24 -21.00 35.82
CA LYS A 94 -29.72 -21.17 35.84
C LYS A 94 -30.22 -22.55 35.44
N GLY A 95 -29.45 -23.61 35.63
CA GLY A 95 -29.82 -24.96 35.28
C GLY A 95 -29.93 -25.23 33.78
N GLN A 96 -29.15 -24.48 32.97
CA GLN A 96 -29.22 -24.56 31.49
C GLN A 96 -28.11 -25.43 30.89
N GLY A 97 -27.22 -26.00 31.68
CA GLY A 97 -26.15 -26.89 31.23
C GLY A 97 -24.95 -26.15 30.59
N TRP A 98 -24.73 -24.89 30.95
CA TRP A 98 -23.55 -24.13 30.56
C TRP A 98 -23.07 -23.23 31.70
N ASP A 99 -21.78 -22.99 31.75
CA ASP A 99 -21.11 -22.19 32.77
C ASP A 99 -21.01 -20.74 32.33
N LEU A 100 -21.03 -19.82 33.30
CA LEU A 100 -20.98 -18.38 33.03
C LEU A 100 -19.82 -17.73 33.80
N ASP A 101 -18.89 -17.17 33.07
CA ASP A 101 -17.83 -16.34 33.63
C ASP A 101 -18.30 -14.91 33.91
N ARG A 102 -18.08 -14.46 35.13
CA ARG A 102 -18.34 -13.07 35.51
C ARG A 102 -17.09 -12.24 35.36
N VAL A 103 -17.21 -11.15 34.64
CA VAL A 103 -16.10 -10.25 34.34
C VAL A 103 -16.40 -8.86 34.86
N ALA A 104 -15.46 -8.29 35.62
CA ALA A 104 -15.45 -6.89 35.98
C ALA A 104 -14.81 -6.07 34.85
N TYR A 105 -15.34 -4.90 34.58
CA TYR A 105 -14.85 -3.97 33.57
C TYR A 105 -14.36 -2.68 34.25
N SER A 106 -13.11 -2.28 33.98
CA SER A 106 -12.49 -1.11 34.62
C SER A 106 -12.95 0.24 34.08
N GLY A 107 -13.59 0.28 32.94
CA GLY A 107 -13.96 1.53 32.26
C GLY A 107 -12.80 2.25 31.57
N LYS A 108 -11.58 1.70 31.55
CA LYS A 108 -10.38 2.35 30.99
C LYS A 108 -10.31 2.39 29.47
N VAL A 109 -11.04 1.53 28.79
CA VAL A 109 -11.13 1.51 27.32
C VAL A 109 -12.57 1.54 26.89
N SER A 110 -12.86 2.19 25.77
CA SER A 110 -14.21 2.16 25.19
C SER A 110 -14.50 0.80 24.58
N ALA A 111 -15.74 0.32 24.71
CA ALA A 111 -16.17 -0.85 23.97
C ALA A 111 -16.06 -0.61 22.46
N CYS A 112 -15.63 -1.63 21.73
CA CYS A 112 -15.66 -1.59 20.28
C CYS A 112 -17.12 -1.67 19.81
N ALA A 113 -17.66 -0.57 19.32
CA ALA A 113 -19.05 -0.47 18.86
C ALA A 113 -19.20 -0.81 17.36
N SER A 114 -18.10 -0.83 16.61
CA SER A 114 -18.10 -1.19 15.19
C SER A 114 -16.77 -1.80 14.81
N LEU A 115 -16.82 -2.88 14.08
CA LEU A 115 -15.67 -3.42 13.36
C LEU A 115 -15.72 -2.83 11.95
N LEU A 116 -14.58 -2.43 11.42
CA LEU A 116 -14.47 -2.21 9.99
C LEU A 116 -14.81 -3.55 9.32
N PRO A 117 -15.60 -3.54 8.23
CA PRO A 117 -15.79 -4.76 7.45
C PRO A 117 -14.41 -5.35 7.16
N ALA A 118 -14.26 -6.65 7.33
CA ALA A 118 -13.04 -7.30 6.86
C ALA A 118 -12.84 -6.88 5.40
N VAL A 119 -11.74 -6.20 5.12
CA VAL A 119 -11.32 -6.05 3.74
C VAL A 119 -11.20 -7.48 3.24
N PRO A 120 -11.83 -7.84 2.12
CA PRO A 120 -11.69 -9.20 1.61
C PRO A 120 -10.20 -9.49 1.50
N VAL A 121 -9.76 -10.48 2.26
CA VAL A 121 -8.40 -11.00 2.06
C VAL A 121 -8.30 -11.33 0.58
N PRO A 122 -7.38 -10.73 -0.17
CA PRO A 122 -7.16 -11.14 -1.54
C PRO A 122 -7.06 -12.66 -1.58
N ALA A 123 -7.56 -13.27 -2.64
CA ALA A 123 -7.36 -14.71 -2.83
C ALA A 123 -5.87 -15.00 -2.58
N PRO A 124 -5.52 -16.15 -1.96
CA PRO A 124 -4.12 -16.46 -1.66
C PRO A 124 -3.29 -16.15 -2.89
N ASP A 125 -2.28 -15.32 -2.66
CA ASP A 125 -1.40 -14.80 -3.69
C ASP A 125 -0.93 -15.97 -4.56
N PRO A 126 -1.14 -15.95 -5.88
CA PRO A 126 -0.56 -16.99 -6.71
C PRO A 126 0.95 -17.00 -6.45
N ASP A 127 1.52 -18.18 -6.32
CA ASP A 127 2.97 -18.34 -6.16
C ASP A 127 3.68 -17.37 -7.10
N PRO A 128 4.70 -16.64 -6.63
CA PRO A 128 5.37 -15.65 -7.47
C PRO A 128 5.83 -16.31 -8.75
N VAL A 129 5.35 -15.81 -9.88
CA VAL A 129 5.76 -16.32 -11.19
C VAL A 129 7.28 -16.18 -11.27
N SER A 130 7.97 -17.30 -11.51
CA SER A 130 9.43 -17.24 -11.67
C SER A 130 9.78 -16.13 -12.68
N PRO A 131 10.69 -15.20 -12.34
CA PRO A 131 11.09 -14.13 -13.25
C PRO A 131 11.50 -14.61 -14.64
N GLU A 132 11.98 -15.85 -14.75
CA GLU A 132 12.34 -16.47 -16.01
C GLU A 132 11.12 -16.84 -16.86
N THR A 133 9.96 -17.05 -16.25
CA THR A 133 8.72 -17.45 -16.91
C THR A 133 7.72 -16.30 -17.09
N ASP A 134 7.95 -15.16 -16.44
CA ASP A 134 7.09 -13.98 -16.55
C ASP A 134 7.07 -13.44 -18.00
N PRO A 135 5.89 -13.40 -18.65
CA PRO A 135 5.80 -12.99 -20.06
C PRO A 135 6.24 -11.54 -20.27
N LEU A 136 5.88 -10.63 -19.38
CA LEU A 136 6.22 -9.20 -19.48
C LEU A 136 7.73 -9.00 -19.32
N LEU A 137 8.32 -9.62 -18.30
CA LEU A 137 9.75 -9.50 -18.06
C LEU A 137 10.57 -10.05 -19.22
N ARG A 138 10.16 -11.19 -19.80
CA ARG A 138 10.81 -11.76 -20.99
C ARG A 138 10.70 -10.82 -22.17
N TRP A 139 9.49 -10.27 -22.41
CA TRP A 139 9.24 -9.35 -23.50
C TRP A 139 10.13 -8.09 -23.35
N VAL A 140 10.18 -7.48 -22.16
CA VAL A 140 11.01 -6.30 -21.89
C VAL A 140 12.50 -6.62 -22.08
N ALA A 141 12.99 -7.73 -21.56
CA ALA A 141 14.40 -8.11 -21.69
C ALA A 141 14.83 -8.34 -23.16
N VAL A 142 13.97 -8.99 -23.95
CA VAL A 142 14.21 -9.19 -25.39
C VAL A 142 14.16 -7.83 -26.12
N THR A 143 13.17 -7.01 -25.82
CA THR A 143 13.00 -5.70 -26.46
C THR A 143 14.18 -4.77 -26.16
N GLU A 144 14.68 -4.73 -24.92
CA GLU A 144 15.90 -3.99 -24.58
C GLU A 144 17.10 -4.45 -25.39
N GLN A 145 17.26 -5.76 -25.56
CA GLN A 145 18.36 -6.31 -26.35
C GLN A 145 18.24 -5.93 -27.82
N GLU A 146 17.05 -6.02 -28.40
CA GLU A 146 16.82 -5.64 -29.80
C GLU A 146 16.97 -4.12 -30.01
N CYS A 147 16.56 -3.28 -29.05
CA CYS A 147 16.83 -1.84 -29.09
C CYS A 147 18.33 -1.56 -29.12
N ARG A 148 19.13 -2.23 -28.25
CA ARG A 148 20.60 -2.08 -28.29
C ARG A 148 21.19 -2.48 -29.62
N LYS A 149 20.76 -3.59 -30.20
CA LYS A 149 21.24 -4.04 -31.50
C LYS A 149 20.91 -3.03 -32.61
N ALA A 150 19.67 -2.53 -32.64
CA ALA A 150 19.22 -1.58 -33.63
C ALA A 150 19.98 -0.24 -33.53
N LEU A 151 20.21 0.24 -32.30
CA LEU A 151 21.00 1.46 -32.07
C LEU A 151 22.47 1.29 -32.44
N ALA A 152 23.05 0.12 -32.12
CA ALA A 152 24.44 -0.20 -32.52
C ALA A 152 24.60 -0.26 -34.04
N ALA A 153 23.62 -0.75 -34.77
CA ALA A 153 23.64 -0.79 -36.22
C ALA A 153 23.64 0.59 -36.90
N LEU A 154 23.15 1.62 -36.17
CA LEU A 154 23.22 3.01 -36.61
C LEU A 154 24.56 3.69 -36.31
N GLY A 155 25.56 2.95 -35.76
CA GLY A 155 26.84 3.51 -35.37
C GLY A 155 26.81 4.40 -34.12
N THR A 156 25.74 4.35 -33.38
CA THR A 156 25.52 5.14 -32.14
C THR A 156 26.24 4.51 -30.96
N GLN A 157 26.85 5.32 -30.09
CA GLN A 157 27.43 4.83 -28.84
C GLN A 157 26.32 4.40 -27.88
N VAL A 158 26.02 3.11 -27.82
CA VAL A 158 24.90 2.54 -27.06
C VAL A 158 24.93 2.93 -25.60
N ALA A 159 26.10 3.03 -25.00
CA ALA A 159 26.28 3.41 -23.59
C ALA A 159 25.64 4.76 -23.22
N VAL A 160 25.52 5.71 -24.16
CA VAL A 160 24.90 7.02 -23.94
C VAL A 160 23.38 6.89 -23.82
N TYR A 161 22.78 5.85 -24.37
CA TYR A 161 21.34 5.66 -24.45
C TYR A 161 20.79 4.58 -23.50
N GLU A 162 21.66 3.86 -22.81
CA GLU A 162 21.26 2.72 -21.97
C GLU A 162 20.22 3.12 -20.92
N ASP A 163 20.41 4.27 -20.25
CA ASP A 163 19.49 4.79 -19.26
C ASP A 163 18.13 5.22 -19.89
N SER A 164 18.11 5.52 -21.19
CA SER A 164 16.94 5.99 -21.91
C SER A 164 16.12 4.84 -22.54
N ILE A 165 16.74 3.71 -22.87
CA ILE A 165 16.05 2.58 -23.53
C ILE A 165 14.84 2.12 -22.67
N GLY A 166 15.03 1.95 -21.38
CA GLY A 166 13.97 1.57 -20.46
C GLY A 166 12.81 2.57 -20.44
N GLN A 167 13.11 3.87 -20.48
CA GLN A 167 12.11 4.93 -20.55
C GLN A 167 11.34 4.88 -21.88
N PHE A 168 12.02 4.67 -23.00
CA PHE A 168 11.37 4.55 -24.32
C PHE A 168 10.46 3.31 -24.41
N ILE A 169 10.84 2.21 -23.76
CA ILE A 169 9.98 1.02 -23.64
C ILE A 169 8.74 1.33 -22.79
N LEU A 170 8.89 2.01 -21.65
CA LEU A 170 7.76 2.44 -20.83
C LEU A 170 6.84 3.42 -21.58
N GLU A 171 7.40 4.36 -22.36
CA GLU A 171 6.61 5.24 -23.23
C GLU A 171 5.74 4.45 -24.22
N TRP A 172 6.27 3.39 -24.80
CA TRP A 172 5.51 2.54 -25.71
C TRP A 172 4.44 1.74 -24.95
N LEU A 173 4.80 1.16 -23.79
CA LEU A 173 3.89 0.32 -23.00
C LEU A 173 2.68 1.09 -22.48
N ARG A 174 2.78 2.38 -22.20
CA ARG A 174 1.64 3.20 -21.75
C ARG A 174 0.63 3.53 -22.83
N LYS A 175 0.97 3.34 -24.12
CA LYS A 175 0.11 3.70 -25.26
C LYS A 175 -0.85 2.54 -25.62
N PRO A 176 -2.06 2.84 -26.13
CA PRO A 176 -2.66 4.18 -26.28
C PRO A 176 -3.36 4.68 -25.00
N GLU A 177 -3.53 3.87 -23.98
CA GLU A 177 -4.43 4.07 -22.82
C GLU A 177 -4.11 5.36 -22.06
N TYR A 178 -2.82 5.59 -21.80
CA TYR A 178 -2.31 6.76 -21.05
C TYR A 178 -1.54 7.72 -21.96
N TRP A 179 -1.97 7.84 -23.20
CA TRP A 179 -1.35 8.75 -24.15
C TRP A 179 -2.37 9.31 -25.14
N SER A 180 -2.40 10.63 -25.31
CA SER A 180 -3.12 11.27 -26.40
C SER A 180 -2.50 12.60 -26.75
N GLU A 181 -2.01 12.73 -27.97
CA GLU A 181 -1.66 14.02 -28.57
C GLU A 181 -2.96 14.75 -28.97
N GLY A 182 -3.19 15.91 -28.38
CA GLY A 182 -4.33 16.76 -28.74
C GLY A 182 -5.70 16.27 -28.27
N GLY A 183 -5.76 15.24 -27.38
CA GLY A 183 -7.00 14.72 -26.83
C GLY A 183 -7.61 15.65 -25.78
N SER A 184 -8.93 15.55 -25.60
CA SER A 184 -9.64 16.14 -24.47
C SER A 184 -9.81 15.07 -23.38
N GLY A 185 -9.71 15.46 -22.11
CA GLY A 185 -9.97 14.54 -21.04
C GLY A 185 -8.74 14.17 -20.21
N THR A 186 -8.81 13.05 -19.50
CA THR A 186 -7.73 12.51 -18.66
C THR A 186 -6.47 12.19 -19.48
N GLN A 187 -6.62 11.75 -20.72
CA GLN A 187 -5.52 11.44 -21.63
C GLN A 187 -4.64 12.67 -21.95
N ALA A 188 -5.25 13.85 -22.17
CA ALA A 188 -4.47 15.11 -22.36
C ALA A 188 -3.67 15.47 -21.11
N MET A 189 -4.16 15.12 -19.92
CA MET A 189 -3.47 15.31 -18.65
C MET A 189 -2.21 14.43 -18.57
N TRP A 190 -2.28 13.20 -19.02
CA TRP A 190 -1.13 12.29 -19.07
C TRP A 190 -0.03 12.79 -20.02
N HIS A 191 -0.42 13.32 -21.18
CA HIS A 191 0.54 13.92 -22.11
C HIS A 191 1.22 15.16 -21.50
N ALA A 192 0.48 16.01 -20.79
CA ALA A 192 1.03 17.18 -20.12
C ALA A 192 1.91 16.80 -18.92
N TYR A 193 1.53 15.74 -18.19
CA TYR A 193 2.25 15.27 -17.02
C TYR A 193 3.58 14.58 -17.37
N THR A 194 3.54 13.64 -18.30
CA THR A 194 4.73 12.96 -18.82
C THR A 194 4.77 13.08 -20.34
N PRO A 195 5.16 14.26 -20.87
CA PRO A 195 5.36 14.40 -22.31
C PRO A 195 6.38 13.38 -22.80
N GLU A 196 6.39 13.14 -24.07
CA GLU A 196 7.50 12.36 -24.64
C GLU A 196 8.81 12.97 -24.14
N VAL A 197 9.71 12.11 -23.68
CA VAL A 197 10.97 12.56 -23.08
C VAL A 197 11.61 13.56 -24.02
N SER A 198 11.64 14.83 -23.62
CA SER A 198 12.28 15.90 -24.39
C SER A 198 13.78 15.63 -24.39
N THR A 199 14.25 15.18 -25.51
CA THR A 199 15.61 14.68 -25.65
C THR A 199 16.36 15.56 -26.63
N PRO A 200 17.69 15.72 -26.49
CA PRO A 200 18.49 16.24 -27.55
C PRO A 200 18.20 15.50 -28.87
N PRO A 201 18.34 16.13 -30.04
CA PRO A 201 17.99 15.55 -31.36
C PRO A 201 18.51 14.13 -31.58
N ASP A 202 19.67 13.82 -31.01
CA ASP A 202 20.27 12.48 -31.09
C ASP A 202 19.47 11.42 -30.33
N LEU A 203 18.84 11.78 -29.23
CA LEU A 203 17.98 10.89 -28.42
C LEU A 203 16.60 10.73 -29.05
N ASP A 204 16.08 11.71 -29.79
CA ASP A 204 14.82 11.55 -30.54
C ASP A 204 14.94 10.44 -31.61
N ALA A 205 16.06 10.37 -32.30
CA ALA A 205 16.32 9.27 -33.22
C ALA A 205 16.36 7.92 -32.51
N ALA A 206 16.99 7.83 -31.32
CA ALA A 206 17.02 6.61 -30.52
C ALA A 206 15.64 6.23 -30.03
N ARG A 207 14.80 7.17 -29.61
CA ARG A 207 13.41 6.95 -29.20
C ARG A 207 12.58 6.35 -30.34
N VAL A 208 12.68 6.90 -31.54
CA VAL A 208 11.97 6.37 -32.72
C VAL A 208 12.43 4.95 -33.04
N VAL A 209 13.72 4.68 -32.96
CA VAL A 209 14.25 3.31 -33.18
C VAL A 209 13.70 2.33 -32.15
N CYS A 210 13.71 2.68 -30.88
CA CYS A 210 13.16 1.84 -29.82
C CYS A 210 11.65 1.64 -29.98
N ALA A 211 10.90 2.67 -30.36
CA ALA A 211 9.46 2.55 -30.63
C ALA A 211 9.19 1.56 -31.78
N ASN A 212 9.94 1.63 -32.88
CA ASN A 212 9.83 0.70 -33.99
C ASN A 212 10.18 -0.74 -33.59
N VAL A 213 11.18 -0.91 -32.71
CA VAL A 213 11.52 -2.23 -32.18
C VAL A 213 10.37 -2.77 -31.32
N CYS A 214 9.80 -1.97 -30.44
CA CYS A 214 8.64 -2.36 -29.63
C CYS A 214 7.45 -2.76 -30.49
N GLU A 215 7.15 -1.99 -31.54
CA GLU A 215 6.03 -2.27 -32.47
C GLU A 215 6.23 -3.58 -33.24
N ALA A 216 7.47 -3.92 -33.55
CA ALA A 216 7.80 -5.17 -34.24
C ALA A 216 7.74 -6.41 -33.34
N GLN A 217 7.71 -6.24 -32.00
CA GLN A 217 7.56 -7.35 -31.08
C GLN A 217 6.10 -7.86 -31.03
N PRO A 218 5.89 -9.15 -30.72
CA PRO A 218 4.55 -9.67 -30.48
C PRO A 218 3.84 -8.87 -29.38
N SER A 219 2.54 -8.58 -29.55
CA SER A 219 1.74 -7.92 -28.52
C SER A 219 1.83 -8.67 -27.20
N ILE A 220 2.12 -7.93 -26.12
CA ILE A 220 2.27 -8.49 -24.78
C ILE A 220 1.00 -8.30 -23.94
N LYS A 221 0.30 -7.17 -24.10
CA LYS A 221 -0.84 -6.78 -23.26
C LYS A 221 -1.96 -7.82 -23.24
N GLU A 222 -2.23 -8.46 -24.38
CA GLU A 222 -3.26 -9.50 -24.50
C GLU A 222 -2.88 -10.83 -23.83
N LYS A 223 -1.64 -11.00 -23.42
CA LYS A 223 -1.10 -12.25 -22.87
C LYS A 223 -0.92 -12.21 -21.34
N LEU A 224 -1.20 -11.07 -20.73
CA LEU A 224 -0.99 -10.87 -19.31
C LEU A 224 -2.26 -11.19 -18.52
N PRO A 225 -2.11 -11.58 -17.23
CA PRO A 225 -3.24 -11.69 -16.31
C PRO A 225 -3.99 -10.36 -16.21
N SER A 226 -5.30 -10.42 -16.01
CA SER A 226 -6.14 -9.23 -15.81
C SER A 226 -5.79 -8.41 -14.58
N THR A 227 -5.01 -8.98 -13.66
CA THR A 227 -4.48 -8.28 -12.46
C THR A 227 -3.31 -7.35 -12.75
N ARG A 228 -2.81 -7.31 -13.99
CA ARG A 228 -1.70 -6.44 -14.38
C ARG A 228 -2.12 -5.38 -15.38
N ASP A 229 -2.33 -4.17 -14.90
CA ASP A 229 -2.41 -3.00 -15.76
C ASP A 229 -1.00 -2.48 -16.10
N VAL A 230 -0.46 -3.01 -17.21
CA VAL A 230 0.89 -2.63 -17.67
C VAL A 230 0.93 -1.19 -18.18
N ALA A 231 -0.15 -0.71 -18.76
CA ALA A 231 -0.19 0.65 -19.29
C ALA A 231 -0.18 1.67 -18.15
N HIS A 232 -0.96 1.43 -17.08
CA HIS A 232 -0.96 2.22 -15.87
C HIS A 232 0.43 2.19 -15.20
N MET A 233 0.97 1.00 -14.94
CA MET A 233 2.31 0.85 -14.35
C MET A 233 3.38 1.62 -15.15
N ALA A 234 3.35 1.54 -16.48
CA ALA A 234 4.33 2.21 -17.31
C ALA A 234 4.19 3.74 -17.26
N ALA A 235 2.96 4.25 -17.29
CA ALA A 235 2.68 5.69 -17.19
C ALA A 235 3.12 6.25 -15.84
N THR A 236 2.79 5.57 -14.74
CA THR A 236 3.15 5.96 -13.38
C THR A 236 4.66 5.87 -13.16
N ALA A 237 5.33 4.82 -13.65
CA ALA A 237 6.78 4.70 -13.59
C ALA A 237 7.50 5.84 -14.32
N LEU A 238 7.01 6.23 -15.50
CA LEU A 238 7.52 7.40 -16.23
C LEU A 238 7.34 8.69 -15.43
N GLY A 239 6.26 8.86 -14.71
CA GLY A 239 6.05 9.98 -13.80
C GLY A 239 7.17 10.08 -12.75
N TYR A 240 7.46 8.98 -12.08
CA TYR A 240 8.57 8.91 -11.11
C TYR A 240 9.94 9.13 -11.74
N LEU A 241 10.17 8.63 -12.94
CA LEU A 241 11.44 8.84 -13.65
C LEU A 241 11.61 10.29 -14.13
N THR A 242 10.52 10.94 -14.55
CA THR A 242 10.51 12.32 -15.04
C THR A 242 10.65 13.33 -13.89
N TRP A 243 9.78 13.23 -12.88
CA TRP A 243 9.64 14.23 -11.83
C TRP A 243 10.41 13.89 -10.55
N GLY A 244 10.84 12.66 -10.42
CA GLY A 244 11.57 12.18 -9.25
C GLY A 244 10.69 11.50 -8.23
N ILE A 245 11.37 10.83 -7.30
CA ILE A 245 10.78 10.18 -6.15
C ILE A 245 11.01 11.10 -4.95
N GLU A 246 9.95 11.43 -4.22
CA GLU A 246 10.04 12.19 -2.98
C GLU A 246 10.65 11.30 -1.88
N ASN A 247 11.70 11.79 -1.24
CA ASN A 247 12.40 11.05 -0.18
C ASN A 247 11.77 11.24 1.22
N ASN A 248 10.95 12.28 1.39
CA ASN A 248 10.23 12.47 2.65
C ASN A 248 8.90 11.71 2.60
N PRO A 249 8.71 10.66 3.42
CA PRO A 249 7.52 9.81 3.35
C PRO A 249 6.20 10.56 3.65
N ALA A 250 6.28 11.70 4.34
CA ALA A 250 5.11 12.52 4.68
C ALA A 250 4.77 13.59 3.63
N LYS A 251 5.56 13.68 2.55
CA LYS A 251 5.35 14.68 1.50
C LYS A 251 4.85 14.04 0.21
N TYR A 252 3.98 14.76 -0.46
CA TYR A 252 3.61 14.47 -1.84
C TYR A 252 4.77 14.81 -2.79
N GLY A 253 5.04 13.90 -3.72
CA GLY A 253 5.98 14.14 -4.82
C GLY A 253 5.26 14.25 -6.16
N LEU A 254 5.76 15.07 -7.07
CA LEU A 254 5.17 15.16 -8.41
C LEU A 254 5.14 13.82 -9.16
N GLY A 255 6.10 12.93 -8.87
CA GLY A 255 6.11 11.58 -9.41
C GLY A 255 4.93 10.73 -8.96
N ASP A 256 4.32 11.02 -7.81
CA ASP A 256 3.13 10.31 -7.31
C ASP A 256 1.86 10.61 -8.11
N LEU A 257 1.79 11.78 -8.78
CA LEU A 257 0.55 12.31 -9.35
C LEU A 257 -0.18 11.32 -10.26
N GLY A 258 0.55 10.62 -11.08
CA GLY A 258 -0.01 9.70 -12.05
C GLY A 258 -0.50 8.36 -11.49
N GLY A 259 -0.40 8.14 -10.19
CA GLY A 259 -0.79 6.92 -9.51
C GLY A 259 -1.74 7.18 -8.34
N TRP A 260 -1.47 6.53 -7.23
CA TRP A 260 -2.30 6.42 -6.04
C TRP A 260 -3.07 7.67 -5.60
N PRO A 261 -2.56 8.92 -5.71
CA PRO A 261 -3.33 10.09 -5.27
C PRO A 261 -4.49 10.45 -6.19
N LEU A 262 -4.30 10.30 -7.51
CA LEU A 262 -5.40 10.54 -8.46
C LEU A 262 -6.44 9.42 -8.40
N ASP A 263 -6.02 8.18 -8.25
CA ASP A 263 -6.93 7.04 -8.16
C ASP A 263 -7.74 7.10 -6.85
N LEU A 264 -7.08 7.50 -5.75
CA LEU A 264 -7.78 7.76 -4.49
C LEU A 264 -8.79 8.90 -4.61
N LEU A 265 -8.49 9.91 -5.42
CA LEU A 265 -9.41 11.00 -5.72
C LEU A 265 -10.56 10.53 -6.64
N GLN A 266 -10.30 9.64 -7.58
CA GLN A 266 -11.32 9.07 -8.47
C GLN A 266 -12.32 8.22 -7.69
N ILE A 267 -11.86 7.34 -6.81
CA ILE A 267 -12.76 6.53 -5.97
C ILE A 267 -13.55 7.38 -4.97
N TRP A 268 -12.95 8.45 -4.41
CA TRP A 268 -13.71 9.42 -3.62
C TRP A 268 -14.81 10.11 -4.48
N GLY A 269 -14.49 10.45 -5.71
CA GLY A 269 -15.45 11.02 -6.66
C GLY A 269 -16.59 10.05 -6.97
N ALA A 270 -16.32 8.76 -7.13
CA ALA A 270 -17.34 7.73 -7.27
C ALA A 270 -18.24 7.65 -6.03
N TYR A 271 -17.67 7.68 -4.82
CA TYR A 271 -18.45 7.79 -3.60
C TYR A 271 -19.42 8.99 -3.60
N ARG A 272 -18.96 10.17 -4.06
CA ARG A 272 -19.78 11.37 -4.12
C ARG A 272 -20.94 11.26 -5.10
N ARG A 273 -20.78 10.49 -6.18
CA ARG A 273 -21.84 10.23 -7.17
C ARG A 273 -22.83 9.18 -6.71
N ASP A 274 -22.33 8.06 -6.18
CA ASP A 274 -23.09 6.83 -6.01
C ASP A 274 -23.28 6.42 -4.53
N GLY A 275 -22.41 6.91 -3.64
CA GLY A 275 -22.40 6.58 -2.21
C GLY A 275 -23.40 7.34 -1.35
N LYS A 276 -24.48 7.87 -1.94
CA LYS A 276 -25.49 8.67 -1.27
C LYS A 276 -25.95 8.02 0.04
N HIS A 277 -25.70 8.70 1.18
CA HIS A 277 -26.07 8.31 2.52
C HIS A 277 -25.20 7.22 3.18
N ALA A 278 -24.17 6.72 2.54
CA ALA A 278 -23.20 5.82 3.16
C ALA A 278 -22.15 6.60 3.96
N ASP A 279 -21.62 6.00 5.01
CA ASP A 279 -20.40 6.48 5.66
C ASP A 279 -19.21 6.30 4.69
N LEU A 280 -18.39 7.35 4.54
CA LEU A 280 -17.29 7.37 3.58
C LEU A 280 -16.29 6.25 3.85
N ALA A 281 -15.90 6.05 5.11
CA ALA A 281 -14.93 5.02 5.47
C ALA A 281 -15.48 3.63 5.12
N ALA A 282 -16.70 3.33 5.54
CA ALA A 282 -17.36 2.05 5.25
C ALA A 282 -17.53 1.81 3.75
N TRP A 283 -17.82 2.87 3.00
CA TRP A 283 -17.95 2.77 1.54
C TRP A 283 -16.59 2.47 0.89
N LEU A 284 -15.53 3.21 1.24
CA LEU A 284 -14.18 3.00 0.72
C LEU A 284 -13.66 1.60 1.02
N TYR A 285 -13.82 1.10 2.25
CA TYR A 285 -13.43 -0.27 2.60
C TYR A 285 -14.14 -1.35 1.76
N LYS A 286 -15.33 -1.05 1.27
CA LYS A 286 -16.08 -1.96 0.40
C LYS A 286 -15.60 -1.93 -1.05
N HIS A 287 -15.13 -0.78 -1.54
CA HIS A 287 -14.89 -0.52 -2.96
C HIS A 287 -13.40 -0.47 -3.33
N LEU A 288 -12.51 -0.04 -2.43
CA LEU A 288 -11.06 -0.04 -2.65
C LEU A 288 -10.56 -1.44 -3.02
N GLY A 289 -9.75 -1.51 -4.06
CA GLY A 289 -9.18 -2.76 -4.55
C GLY A 289 -10.14 -3.65 -5.32
N LYS A 290 -11.37 -3.17 -5.63
CA LYS A 290 -12.36 -3.98 -6.36
C LYS A 290 -12.79 -3.37 -7.68
N ASP A 291 -13.19 -2.12 -7.66
CA ASP A 291 -13.79 -1.43 -8.81
C ASP A 291 -13.71 0.09 -8.61
N GLU A 292 -14.42 0.84 -9.41
CA GLU A 292 -14.72 2.28 -9.22
C GLU A 292 -13.50 3.21 -9.47
N GLY A 293 -12.52 2.76 -10.26
CA GLY A 293 -11.36 3.57 -10.64
C GLY A 293 -10.21 3.52 -9.63
N PHE A 294 -10.23 2.56 -8.70
CA PHE A 294 -9.08 2.19 -7.89
C PHE A 294 -9.17 0.69 -7.53
N GLY A 295 -9.03 -0.14 -8.54
CA GLY A 295 -9.02 -1.59 -8.42
C GLY A 295 -7.72 -2.13 -7.79
N TYR A 296 -7.67 -3.43 -7.55
CA TYR A 296 -6.47 -4.09 -7.07
C TYR A 296 -5.32 -4.00 -8.08
N ASP A 297 -5.64 -4.09 -9.36
CA ASP A 297 -4.72 -3.94 -10.49
C ASP A 297 -4.10 -2.54 -10.57
N ASP A 298 -4.87 -1.48 -10.26
CA ASP A 298 -4.36 -0.11 -10.19
C ASP A 298 -3.38 0.05 -9.00
N VAL A 299 -3.76 -0.41 -7.80
CA VAL A 299 -2.88 -0.36 -6.61
C VAL A 299 -1.59 -1.13 -6.84
N LEU A 300 -1.67 -2.30 -7.47
CA LEU A 300 -0.51 -3.10 -7.82
C LEU A 300 0.36 -2.41 -8.87
N ALA A 301 -0.24 -1.79 -9.87
CA ALA A 301 0.47 -1.03 -10.90
C ALA A 301 1.22 0.16 -10.29
N ASP A 302 0.64 0.87 -9.34
CA ASP A 302 1.27 1.97 -8.61
C ASP A 302 2.47 1.50 -7.78
N ALA A 303 2.27 0.41 -7.03
CA ALA A 303 3.33 -0.20 -6.23
C ALA A 303 4.50 -0.64 -7.11
N ASP A 304 4.21 -1.38 -8.18
CA ASP A 304 5.21 -1.84 -9.14
C ASP A 304 5.94 -0.67 -9.81
N ALA A 305 5.22 0.36 -10.22
CA ALA A 305 5.79 1.55 -10.84
C ALA A 305 6.77 2.27 -9.92
N TRP A 306 6.41 2.45 -8.66
CA TRP A 306 7.28 3.09 -7.67
C TRP A 306 8.53 2.25 -7.40
N LEU A 307 8.37 0.93 -7.20
CA LEU A 307 9.47 0.00 -6.92
C LEU A 307 10.45 -0.08 -8.11
N ILE A 308 9.92 -0.18 -9.33
CA ILE A 308 10.72 -0.22 -10.56
C ILE A 308 11.49 1.10 -10.75
N ALA A 309 10.81 2.24 -10.68
CA ALA A 309 11.44 3.54 -10.82
C ALA A 309 12.47 3.80 -9.71
N SER A 310 12.18 3.41 -8.47
CA SER A 310 13.12 3.48 -7.35
C SER A 310 14.37 2.64 -7.59
N SER A 311 14.20 1.41 -8.08
CA SER A 311 15.32 0.53 -8.45
C SER A 311 16.17 1.13 -9.58
N MET A 312 15.53 1.68 -10.62
CA MET A 312 16.23 2.33 -11.73
C MET A 312 17.03 3.56 -11.30
N ARG A 313 16.54 4.34 -10.32
CA ARG A 313 17.20 5.56 -9.83
C ARG A 313 18.32 5.30 -8.81
N LYS A 314 18.19 4.29 -7.96
CA LYS A 314 19.18 3.98 -6.90
C LYS A 314 20.52 3.50 -7.43
N ARG A 315 20.58 2.99 -8.66
CA ARG A 315 21.80 2.50 -9.29
C ARG A 315 22.36 3.55 -10.22
N SER A 316 23.42 4.23 -9.82
CA SER A 316 24.19 5.08 -10.71
C SER A 316 24.84 4.23 -11.80
N GLY A 317 24.41 4.40 -13.04
CA GLY A 317 24.90 3.70 -14.22
C GLY A 317 24.07 2.44 -14.57
N SER A 318 23.30 2.57 -15.66
CA SER A 318 22.66 1.48 -16.42
C SER A 318 21.91 0.38 -15.67
N THR A 319 20.97 0.72 -14.79
CA THR A 319 19.96 -0.25 -14.43
C THR A 319 18.94 -0.32 -15.53
N VAL A 320 19.03 -1.36 -16.32
CA VAL A 320 18.05 -1.65 -17.37
C VAL A 320 16.69 -1.95 -16.75
N LEU A 321 15.62 -1.56 -17.43
CA LEU A 321 14.26 -1.75 -16.99
C LEU A 321 13.98 -3.22 -16.61
N SER A 322 14.43 -4.18 -17.44
CA SER A 322 14.27 -5.61 -17.19
C SER A 322 14.92 -6.06 -15.88
N ALA A 323 16.05 -5.46 -15.47
CA ALA A 323 16.69 -5.79 -14.19
C ALA A 323 15.89 -5.23 -13.00
N ALA A 324 15.36 -4.00 -13.11
CA ALA A 324 14.50 -3.41 -12.10
C ALA A 324 13.19 -4.19 -11.93
N MET A 325 12.54 -4.56 -13.03
CA MET A 325 11.35 -5.40 -13.04
C MET A 325 11.61 -6.79 -12.47
N ARG A 326 12.75 -7.41 -12.79
CA ARG A 326 13.16 -8.70 -12.23
C ARG A 326 13.32 -8.64 -10.71
N GLU A 327 13.88 -7.57 -10.19
CA GLU A 327 14.03 -7.36 -8.76
C GLU A 327 12.67 -7.21 -8.07
N THR A 328 11.75 -6.48 -8.70
CA THR A 328 10.39 -6.26 -8.19
C THR A 328 9.56 -7.53 -8.23
N PHE A 329 9.52 -8.23 -9.37
CA PHE A 329 8.65 -9.39 -9.59
C PHE A 329 9.14 -10.70 -8.97
N LYS A 330 10.27 -10.69 -8.27
CA LYS A 330 10.69 -11.81 -7.40
C LYS A 330 9.74 -12.01 -6.21
N GLN A 331 9.01 -10.98 -5.85
CA GLN A 331 8.07 -10.99 -4.73
C GLN A 331 6.65 -11.19 -5.24
N SER A 332 5.81 -11.75 -4.39
CA SER A 332 4.38 -11.86 -4.65
C SER A 332 3.73 -10.48 -4.77
N GLU A 333 2.55 -10.42 -5.36
CA GLU A 333 1.80 -9.18 -5.56
C GLU A 333 1.56 -8.46 -4.23
N THR A 334 1.06 -9.17 -3.23
CA THR A 334 0.84 -8.62 -1.89
C THR A 334 2.13 -8.07 -1.26
N HIS A 335 3.24 -8.80 -1.35
CA HIS A 335 4.52 -8.32 -0.85
C HIS A 335 5.02 -7.05 -1.54
N ARG A 336 4.73 -6.87 -2.83
CA ARG A 336 5.10 -5.65 -3.56
C ARG A 336 4.28 -4.45 -3.10
N ILE A 337 2.99 -4.63 -2.83
CA ILE A 337 2.13 -3.58 -2.27
C ILE A 337 2.61 -3.20 -0.85
N VAL A 338 2.84 -4.17 0.02
CA VAL A 338 3.35 -3.92 1.38
C VAL A 338 4.73 -3.25 1.34
N ARG A 339 5.62 -3.69 0.45
CA ARG A 339 6.93 -3.08 0.27
C ARG A 339 6.84 -1.64 -0.23
N PHE A 340 5.90 -1.33 -1.11
CA PHE A 340 5.61 0.05 -1.52
C PHE A 340 5.17 0.90 -0.32
N TYR A 341 4.28 0.39 0.54
CA TYR A 341 3.87 1.07 1.76
C TYR A 341 5.06 1.35 2.69
N ASP A 342 5.89 0.34 2.88
CA ASP A 342 7.08 0.41 3.73
C ASP A 342 8.10 1.45 3.21
N GLU A 343 8.50 1.32 1.94
CA GLU A 343 9.57 2.14 1.39
C GLU A 343 9.10 3.57 1.04
N ARG A 344 7.84 3.76 0.59
CA ARG A 344 7.30 5.07 0.21
C ARG A 344 6.79 5.87 1.41
N PHE A 345 6.14 5.21 2.36
CA PHE A 345 5.45 5.88 3.47
C PHE A 345 6.01 5.53 4.85
N ALA A 346 7.09 4.75 4.93
CA ALA A 346 7.67 4.25 6.18
C ALA A 346 6.62 3.53 7.07
N SER A 347 5.74 2.73 6.47
CA SER A 347 4.64 1.99 7.13
C SER A 347 3.76 2.87 8.03
N SER A 348 3.53 4.12 7.64
CA SER A 348 2.79 5.09 8.45
C SER A 348 1.58 5.65 7.73
N ALA A 349 0.39 5.34 8.25
CA ALA A 349 -0.87 5.92 7.77
C ALA A 349 -0.87 7.46 7.88
N ASP A 350 -0.20 8.02 8.89
CA ASP A 350 -0.10 9.48 9.03
C ASP A 350 0.76 10.11 7.93
N ASN A 351 1.77 9.38 7.44
CA ASN A 351 2.55 9.82 6.29
C ASN A 351 1.73 9.80 5.00
N VAL A 352 0.88 8.78 4.80
CA VAL A 352 -0.05 8.74 3.65
C VAL A 352 -1.02 9.92 3.71
N VAL A 353 -1.61 10.20 4.88
CA VAL A 353 -2.50 11.35 5.10
C VAL A 353 -1.80 12.66 4.80
N SER A 354 -0.58 12.84 5.32
CA SER A 354 0.21 14.06 5.10
C SER A 354 0.57 14.24 3.62
N ALA A 355 1.03 13.18 2.97
CA ALA A 355 1.36 13.22 1.54
C ALA A 355 0.13 13.56 0.69
N TYR A 356 -1.01 12.91 0.92
CA TYR A 356 -2.24 13.17 0.18
C TYR A 356 -2.76 14.60 0.38
N SER A 357 -2.68 15.12 1.62
CA SER A 357 -3.12 16.47 1.95
C SER A 357 -2.29 17.58 1.28
N THR A 358 -1.04 17.28 0.90
CA THR A 358 -0.14 18.24 0.23
C THR A 358 -0.15 18.12 -1.30
N MET A 359 -1.03 17.31 -1.87
CA MET A 359 -1.13 17.12 -3.33
C MET A 359 -1.40 18.42 -4.09
N ALA A 360 -2.28 19.28 -3.56
CA ALA A 360 -2.57 20.58 -4.18
C ALA A 360 -1.33 21.47 -4.29
N ASP A 361 -0.50 21.51 -3.23
CA ASP A 361 0.74 22.27 -3.19
C ASP A 361 1.76 21.73 -4.22
N GLY A 362 1.79 20.40 -4.43
CA GLY A 362 2.66 19.77 -5.42
C GLY A 362 2.32 20.15 -6.86
N LEU A 363 1.04 20.27 -7.18
CA LEU A 363 0.58 20.74 -8.50
C LEU A 363 0.96 22.20 -8.76
N ASP A 364 1.08 23.00 -7.72
CA ASP A 364 1.52 24.37 -7.80
C ASP A 364 2.97 24.47 -8.33
N ALA A 365 3.80 23.50 -7.98
CA ALA A 365 5.19 23.45 -8.46
C ALA A 365 5.30 23.21 -9.98
N LEU A 366 4.25 22.69 -10.63
CA LEU A 366 4.17 22.60 -12.11
C LEU A 366 3.88 23.96 -12.79
N GLY A 367 3.71 25.04 -12.02
CA GLY A 367 3.36 26.35 -12.57
C GLY A 367 1.92 26.43 -13.10
N LEU A 368 1.08 25.45 -12.78
CA LEU A 368 -0.32 25.35 -13.23
C LEU A 368 -1.26 26.19 -12.37
N THR A 369 -0.79 26.71 -11.24
CA THR A 369 -1.58 27.43 -10.22
C THR A 369 -2.08 28.79 -10.62
N ASN A 370 -1.35 29.49 -11.49
CA ASN A 370 -1.70 30.87 -11.85
C ASN A 370 -3.04 31.03 -12.55
N ILE A 371 -3.80 29.95 -12.80
CA ILE A 371 -5.02 29.96 -13.59
C ILE A 371 -6.15 29.09 -12.99
N GLY A 372 -6.03 28.60 -11.76
CA GLY A 372 -7.00 27.65 -11.19
C GLY A 372 -7.01 26.30 -11.93
N MET A 373 -5.97 26.00 -12.70
CA MET A 373 -5.91 24.77 -13.50
C MET A 373 -5.70 23.54 -12.63
N SER A 374 -4.97 23.65 -11.52
CA SER A 374 -4.76 22.52 -10.59
C SER A 374 -6.07 22.00 -10.03
N GLU A 375 -6.90 22.90 -9.51
CA GLU A 375 -8.21 22.54 -8.96
C GLU A 375 -9.14 22.00 -10.06
N SER A 376 -9.10 22.58 -11.25
CA SER A 376 -9.87 22.10 -12.41
C SER A 376 -9.47 20.70 -12.85
N ILE A 377 -8.16 20.40 -12.87
CA ILE A 377 -7.63 19.08 -13.20
C ILE A 377 -8.09 18.06 -12.16
N LEU A 378 -7.94 18.37 -10.87
CA LEU A 378 -8.34 17.46 -9.79
C LEU A 378 -9.86 17.22 -9.78
N LYS A 379 -10.68 18.23 -9.97
CA LYS A 379 -12.14 18.10 -10.09
C LYS A 379 -12.53 17.21 -11.29
N LYS A 380 -11.82 17.36 -12.40
CA LYS A 380 -12.03 16.54 -13.58
C LYS A 380 -11.64 15.07 -13.32
N ALA A 381 -10.51 14.83 -12.64
CA ALA A 381 -10.10 13.50 -12.24
C ALA A 381 -11.13 12.86 -11.28
N ALA A 382 -11.59 13.61 -10.30
CA ALA A 382 -12.66 13.18 -9.39
C ALA A 382 -14.01 12.95 -10.09
N GLY A 383 -14.23 13.55 -11.25
CA GLY A 383 -15.54 13.54 -11.93
C GLY A 383 -16.63 14.28 -11.12
N THR A 384 -16.24 15.32 -10.38
CA THR A 384 -17.13 16.13 -9.52
C THR A 384 -16.79 17.62 -9.63
N ASP A 385 -17.71 18.46 -9.18
CA ASP A 385 -17.53 19.93 -9.11
C ASP A 385 -16.81 20.40 -7.85
N LYS A 386 -16.49 19.47 -6.94
CA LYS A 386 -15.82 19.72 -5.64
C LYS A 386 -14.64 18.79 -5.47
N LEU A 387 -13.77 19.14 -4.56
CA LEU A 387 -12.71 18.29 -4.03
C LEU A 387 -13.06 17.81 -2.62
N PRO A 388 -12.45 16.74 -2.12
CA PRO A 388 -12.65 16.29 -0.75
C PRO A 388 -12.27 17.40 0.22
N ASP A 389 -13.07 17.57 1.27
CA ASP A 389 -12.66 18.41 2.38
C ASP A 389 -11.54 17.71 3.19
N LYS A 390 -11.00 18.43 4.17
CA LYS A 390 -9.88 17.91 4.97
C LYS A 390 -10.22 16.59 5.67
N GLN A 391 -11.43 16.43 6.16
CA GLN A 391 -11.87 15.22 6.84
C GLN A 391 -12.07 14.06 5.85
N GLU A 392 -12.69 14.33 4.71
CA GLU A 392 -12.88 13.34 3.63
C GLU A 392 -11.54 12.88 3.07
N ALA A 393 -10.59 13.81 2.87
CA ALA A 393 -9.23 13.50 2.42
C ALA A 393 -8.50 12.62 3.44
N GLU A 394 -8.57 12.94 4.73
CA GLU A 394 -7.98 12.12 5.80
C GLU A 394 -8.58 10.72 5.84
N VAL A 395 -9.91 10.60 5.78
CA VAL A 395 -10.60 9.30 5.78
C VAL A 395 -10.18 8.47 4.56
N SER A 396 -10.09 9.09 3.39
CA SER A 396 -9.68 8.40 2.16
C SER A 396 -8.24 7.90 2.24
N ALA A 397 -7.32 8.73 2.70
CA ALA A 397 -5.91 8.37 2.85
C ALA A 397 -5.70 7.26 3.89
N ARG A 398 -6.44 7.28 5.01
CA ARG A 398 -6.39 6.22 6.02
C ARG A 398 -6.97 4.90 5.51
N ALA A 399 -8.03 4.95 4.72
CA ALA A 399 -8.60 3.76 4.10
C ALA A 399 -7.61 3.13 3.11
N PHE A 400 -6.93 3.95 2.30
CA PHE A 400 -5.88 3.48 1.40
C PHE A 400 -4.69 2.91 2.16
N ALA A 401 -4.18 3.60 3.20
CA ALA A 401 -3.11 3.09 4.03
C ALA A 401 -3.43 1.72 4.63
N ALA A 402 -4.65 1.56 5.17
CA ALA A 402 -5.10 0.28 5.71
C ALA A 402 -5.26 -0.82 4.64
N PHE A 403 -5.48 -0.45 3.40
CA PHE A 403 -5.55 -1.39 2.28
C PHE A 403 -4.16 -1.89 1.86
N ILE A 404 -3.17 -1.01 1.79
CA ILE A 404 -1.81 -1.36 1.35
C ILE A 404 -0.93 -1.95 2.46
N ASP A 405 -1.38 -1.94 3.72
CA ASP A 405 -0.69 -2.53 4.90
C ASP A 405 -1.07 -4.03 5.09
N GLN A 406 -1.83 -4.63 4.19
CA GLN A 406 -2.31 -6.02 4.29
C GLN A 406 -1.43 -6.99 3.53
#